data_f5e86c55b68c4966055b24e8fbe87df1
#
_entry.id   f5e86c55b68c4966055b24e8fbe87df1
#
_cell.length_a   1.000
_cell.length_b   1.000
_cell.length_c   1.000
_cell.angle_alpha   90.00
_cell.angle_beta   90.00
_cell.angle_gamma   90.00
#
_symmetry.space_group_name_H-M   'P 1'
#
loop_
_entity.id
_entity.type
_entity.pdbx_description
1 polymer ?
#
loop_
_entity_poly.entity_id
_entity_poly.type
_entity_poly.pdbx_seq_one_letter_code
_entity_poly.pdbx_strand_id
1 'polypeptide(L)'
;MTGWKFFERFKGGAKSIPDWYRHEIIQTLHELRKPLTIVLVLAVFAGIASYIWVVKYVPAHVDLTPERVSTIRTFVADNLTDLDEMSQRLPAPILFLHNTRTTIAFLLLGLLSFSTLGLVLFIGNMGLVGGVMGAASLIGYSPLITFAAGVLPHGIFELTAVILATAAMFDIGVKLVTPQTEKSLGEVLLISLADWFRVFIGLVLPLLAVAALIEVYVTPQLIKLAFPYF
;
A
#
# COMPACT_ATOMS: atom_id res chain seq x y z
N MET A 1 -10.41 31.53 -12.71
CA MET A 1 -10.37 32.12 -11.34
C MET A 1 -8.91 32.40 -11.01
N THR A 2 -8.54 33.67 -10.91
CA THR A 2 -7.16 34.16 -10.76
C THR A 2 -6.58 33.73 -9.44
N GLY A 3 -5.24 33.48 -9.39
CA GLY A 3 -4.48 33.06 -8.21
C GLY A 3 -4.65 33.90 -6.93
N TRP A 4 -5.32 35.04 -7.05
CA TRP A 4 -5.71 35.95 -5.97
C TRP A 4 -6.71 35.31 -4.98
N LYS A 5 -7.66 34.49 -5.42
CA LYS A 5 -8.62 33.82 -4.52
C LYS A 5 -7.97 32.70 -3.65
N PHE A 6 -6.84 32.17 -4.09
CA PHE A 6 -6.04 31.24 -3.26
C PHE A 6 -5.48 31.95 -2.02
N PHE A 7 -5.00 33.20 -2.19
CA PHE A 7 -4.47 34.00 -1.07
C PHE A 7 -5.55 34.60 -0.16
N GLU A 8 -6.74 34.89 -0.65
CA GLU A 8 -7.84 35.40 0.20
C GLU A 8 -8.40 34.34 1.16
N ARG A 9 -8.28 33.05 0.84
CA ARG A 9 -8.63 31.96 1.78
C ARG A 9 -7.77 31.95 3.06
N PHE A 10 -6.60 32.56 3.03
CA PHE A 10 -5.72 32.71 4.21
C PHE A 10 -6.05 33.92 5.09
N LYS A 11 -6.90 34.85 4.62
CA LYS A 11 -7.27 36.05 5.40
C LYS A 11 -8.51 35.90 6.29
N GLY A 12 -9.23 34.81 6.19
CA GLY A 12 -10.33 34.49 7.10
C GLY A 12 -9.79 33.96 8.43
N GLY A 13 -9.98 34.72 9.50
CA GLY A 13 -9.54 34.60 10.89
C GLY A 13 -8.82 33.30 11.26
N ALA A 14 -7.70 33.41 11.95
CA ALA A 14 -6.78 32.34 12.31
C ALA A 14 -7.48 31.10 12.91
N LYS A 15 -8.00 30.23 12.04
CA LYS A 15 -8.24 28.84 12.42
C LYS A 15 -6.87 28.25 12.72
N SER A 16 -6.77 27.56 13.84
CA SER A 16 -5.53 26.87 14.21
C SER A 16 -5.06 26.01 13.03
N ILE A 17 -3.76 25.91 12.78
CA ILE A 17 -3.18 25.06 11.73
C ILE A 17 -3.81 23.64 11.75
N PRO A 18 -4.09 22.99 12.91
CA PRO A 18 -4.78 21.71 13.00
C PRO A 18 -6.19 21.70 12.41
N ASP A 19 -6.98 22.77 12.62
CA ASP A 19 -8.38 22.82 12.14
C ASP A 19 -8.46 23.03 10.63
N TRP A 20 -7.59 23.90 10.08
CA TRP A 20 -7.48 24.09 8.65
C TRP A 20 -7.03 22.80 7.95
N TYR A 21 -5.98 22.17 8.43
CA TYR A 21 -5.41 20.95 7.90
C TYR A 21 -6.41 19.79 7.91
N ARG A 22 -7.11 19.60 9.05
CA ARG A 22 -8.15 18.60 9.18
C ARG A 22 -9.29 18.80 8.18
N HIS A 23 -9.72 20.04 7.98
CA HIS A 23 -10.79 20.37 7.03
C HIS A 23 -10.40 20.05 5.58
N GLU A 24 -9.22 20.43 5.17
CA GLU A 24 -8.71 20.19 3.80
C GLU A 24 -8.52 18.68 3.54
N ILE A 25 -7.99 17.91 4.49
CA ILE A 25 -7.85 16.46 4.34
C ILE A 25 -9.22 15.79 4.21
N ILE A 26 -10.17 16.13 5.08
CA ILE A 26 -11.51 15.53 5.03
C ILE A 26 -12.19 15.84 3.70
N GLN A 27 -12.06 17.06 3.19
CA GLN A 27 -12.59 17.43 1.90
C GLN A 27 -11.95 16.62 0.77
N THR A 28 -10.62 16.52 0.75
CA THR A 28 -9.89 15.72 -0.24
C THR A 28 -10.31 14.25 -0.21
N LEU A 29 -10.41 13.65 0.97
CA LEU A 29 -10.87 12.27 1.11
C LEU A 29 -12.31 12.07 0.62
N HIS A 30 -13.17 13.07 0.83
CA HIS A 30 -14.53 13.02 0.32
C HIS A 30 -14.58 13.05 -1.22
N GLU A 31 -13.71 13.82 -1.85
CA GLU A 31 -13.57 13.86 -3.31
C GLU A 31 -13.01 12.55 -3.87
N LEU A 32 -12.11 11.89 -3.11
CA LEU A 32 -11.50 10.62 -3.49
C LEU A 32 -12.38 9.38 -3.28
N ARG A 33 -13.63 9.49 -2.82
CA ARG A 33 -14.49 8.30 -2.53
C ARG A 33 -14.60 7.32 -3.68
N LYS A 34 -14.83 7.81 -4.92
CA LYS A 34 -14.93 6.95 -6.10
C LYS A 34 -13.60 6.30 -6.46
N PRO A 35 -12.48 7.05 -6.60
CA PRO A 35 -11.15 6.48 -6.76
C PRO A 35 -10.80 5.45 -5.68
N LEU A 36 -11.07 5.74 -4.40
CA LEU A 36 -10.82 4.83 -3.29
C LEU A 36 -11.59 3.51 -3.43
N THR A 37 -12.86 3.58 -3.79
CA THR A 37 -13.67 2.37 -4.01
C THR A 37 -13.11 1.51 -5.14
N ILE A 38 -12.73 2.13 -6.27
CA ILE A 38 -12.16 1.42 -7.42
C ILE A 38 -10.84 0.76 -7.03
N VAL A 39 -9.93 1.51 -6.42
CA VAL A 39 -8.61 1.01 -6.01
C VAL A 39 -8.72 -0.09 -4.96
N LEU A 40 -9.66 0.03 -4.00
CA LEU A 40 -9.93 -1.02 -3.01
C LEU A 40 -10.42 -2.31 -3.67
N VAL A 41 -11.36 -2.21 -4.61
CA VAL A 41 -11.86 -3.38 -5.37
C VAL A 41 -10.72 -4.03 -6.15
N LEU A 42 -9.85 -3.24 -6.80
CA LEU A 42 -8.68 -3.75 -7.52
C LEU A 42 -7.69 -4.42 -6.56
N ALA A 43 -7.46 -3.88 -5.36
CA ALA A 43 -6.59 -4.47 -4.36
C ALA A 43 -7.08 -5.86 -3.93
N VAL A 44 -8.36 -5.97 -3.57
CA VAL A 44 -8.98 -7.22 -3.15
C VAL A 44 -8.96 -8.24 -4.29
N PHE A 45 -9.32 -7.80 -5.51
CA PHE A 45 -9.29 -8.67 -6.68
C PHE A 45 -7.88 -9.18 -6.97
N ALA A 46 -6.86 -8.31 -6.94
CA ALA A 46 -5.47 -8.68 -7.18
C ALA A 46 -4.96 -9.71 -6.15
N GLY A 47 -5.25 -9.50 -4.87
CA GLY A 47 -4.89 -10.44 -3.81
C GLY A 47 -5.55 -11.81 -4.00
N ILE A 48 -6.87 -11.85 -4.24
CA ILE A 48 -7.61 -13.09 -4.45
C ILE A 48 -7.14 -13.81 -5.73
N ALA A 49 -6.99 -13.08 -6.85
CA ALA A 49 -6.55 -13.65 -8.11
C ALA A 49 -5.16 -14.26 -8.00
N SER A 50 -4.22 -13.57 -7.34
CA SER A 50 -2.87 -14.06 -7.11
C SER A 50 -2.86 -15.29 -6.19
N TYR A 51 -3.63 -15.29 -5.10
CA TYR A 51 -3.80 -16.46 -4.24
C TYR A 51 -4.27 -17.68 -5.05
N ILE A 52 -5.36 -17.52 -5.82
CA ILE A 52 -5.93 -18.60 -6.64
C ILE A 52 -4.91 -19.07 -7.68
N TRP A 53 -4.19 -18.14 -8.31
CA TRP A 53 -3.17 -18.46 -9.29
C TRP A 53 -2.08 -19.33 -8.69
N VAL A 54 -1.50 -18.91 -7.54
CA VAL A 54 -0.46 -19.68 -6.84
C VAL A 54 -0.96 -21.07 -6.47
N VAL A 55 -2.12 -21.19 -5.84
CA VAL A 55 -2.64 -22.49 -5.36
C VAL A 55 -2.98 -23.45 -6.50
N LYS A 56 -3.47 -22.92 -7.64
CA LYS A 56 -3.91 -23.79 -8.77
C LYS A 56 -2.79 -24.09 -9.77
N TYR A 57 -1.96 -23.10 -10.10
CA TYR A 57 -1.02 -23.21 -11.22
C TYR A 57 0.40 -23.58 -10.80
N VAL A 58 0.84 -23.17 -9.61
CA VAL A 58 2.19 -23.53 -9.14
C VAL A 58 2.36 -25.05 -9.02
N PRO A 59 1.43 -25.82 -8.42
CA PRO A 59 1.57 -27.30 -8.33
C PRO A 59 1.60 -28.00 -9.69
N ALA A 60 1.02 -27.40 -10.73
CA ALA A 60 1.05 -27.97 -12.07
C ALA A 60 2.42 -27.80 -12.78
N HIS A 61 3.29 -26.90 -12.29
CA HIS A 61 4.55 -26.53 -12.92
C HIS A 61 5.76 -26.72 -12.02
N VAL A 62 5.52 -26.88 -10.72
CA VAL A 62 6.56 -27.07 -9.70
C VAL A 62 6.28 -28.38 -8.99
N ASP A 63 7.26 -29.28 -8.99
CA ASP A 63 7.17 -30.55 -8.29
C ASP A 63 7.19 -30.31 -6.77
N LEU A 64 6.01 -30.43 -6.15
CA LEU A 64 5.78 -30.28 -4.70
C LEU A 64 5.66 -31.67 -4.03
N THR A 65 6.68 -32.52 -4.21
CA THR A 65 6.74 -33.77 -3.47
C THR A 65 6.78 -33.53 -1.95
N PRO A 66 6.29 -34.47 -1.13
CA PRO A 66 6.34 -34.35 0.34
C PRO A 66 7.75 -34.04 0.87
N GLU A 67 8.79 -34.58 0.24
CA GLU A 67 10.19 -34.33 0.59
C GLU A 67 10.59 -32.88 0.30
N ARG A 68 10.25 -32.33 -0.87
CA ARG A 68 10.53 -30.93 -1.18
C ARG A 68 9.75 -29.97 -0.30
N VAL A 69 8.49 -30.27 -0.03
CA VAL A 69 7.66 -29.46 0.88
C VAL A 69 8.27 -29.48 2.29
N SER A 70 8.75 -30.63 2.79
CA SER A 70 9.42 -30.69 4.09
C SER A 70 10.71 -29.87 4.10
N THR A 71 11.52 -29.95 3.04
CA THR A 71 12.75 -29.15 2.89
C THR A 71 12.44 -27.65 2.91
N ILE A 72 11.40 -27.20 2.16
CA ILE A 72 10.98 -25.81 2.15
C ILE A 72 10.50 -25.38 3.53
N ARG A 73 9.72 -26.21 4.22
CA ARG A 73 9.28 -25.92 5.59
C ARG A 73 10.46 -25.74 6.54
N THR A 74 11.43 -26.65 6.52
CA THR A 74 12.63 -26.54 7.36
C THR A 74 13.39 -25.26 7.05
N PHE A 75 13.60 -24.95 5.76
CA PHE A 75 14.23 -23.71 5.35
C PHE A 75 13.46 -22.46 5.86
N VAL A 76 12.14 -22.45 5.73
CA VAL A 76 11.30 -21.35 6.24
C VAL A 76 11.40 -21.28 7.77
N ALA A 77 11.34 -22.42 8.48
CA ALA A 77 11.46 -22.49 9.91
C ALA A 77 12.80 -21.93 10.40
N ASP A 78 13.91 -22.39 9.82
CA ASP A 78 15.26 -21.91 10.16
C ASP A 78 15.41 -20.40 9.97
N ASN A 79 14.86 -19.88 8.87
CA ASN A 79 14.89 -18.41 8.61
C ASN A 79 13.93 -17.62 9.50
N LEU A 80 12.82 -18.23 9.98
CA LEU A 80 11.93 -17.59 10.93
C LEU A 80 12.50 -17.54 12.35
N THR A 81 13.36 -18.49 12.75
CA THR A 81 14.06 -18.41 14.04
C THR A 81 15.02 -17.23 14.11
N ASP A 82 15.56 -16.83 12.95
CA ASP A 82 16.49 -15.69 12.84
C ASP A 82 15.78 -14.33 12.68
N LEU A 83 14.45 -14.26 12.88
CA LEU A 83 13.69 -13.00 12.74
C LEU A 83 14.19 -11.89 13.68
N ASP A 84 14.75 -12.23 14.83
CA ASP A 84 15.35 -11.25 15.74
C ASP A 84 16.63 -10.65 15.14
N GLU A 85 17.44 -11.43 14.45
CA GLU A 85 18.59 -10.95 13.70
C GLU A 85 18.15 -10.15 12.45
N MET A 86 17.12 -10.61 11.74
CA MET A 86 16.58 -9.93 10.58
C MET A 86 15.95 -8.57 10.95
N SER A 87 15.24 -8.47 12.07
CA SER A 87 14.71 -7.20 12.56
C SER A 87 15.81 -6.18 12.91
N GLN A 88 16.99 -6.68 13.33
CA GLN A 88 18.17 -5.85 13.53
C GLN A 88 18.86 -5.46 12.21
N ARG A 89 18.77 -6.30 11.17
CA ARG A 89 19.38 -6.05 9.85
C ARG A 89 18.55 -5.10 8.98
N LEU A 90 17.22 -5.06 9.17
CA LEU A 90 16.32 -4.16 8.44
C LEU A 90 15.61 -3.21 9.43
N PRO A 91 16.28 -2.15 9.89
CA PRO A 91 15.69 -1.21 10.82
C PRO A 91 14.46 -0.50 10.20
N ALA A 92 13.49 -0.15 11.04
CA ALA A 92 12.23 0.48 10.62
C ALA A 92 12.40 1.68 9.67
N PRO A 93 13.45 2.53 9.77
CA PRO A 93 13.69 3.59 8.79
C PRO A 93 13.95 3.08 7.36
N ILE A 94 14.58 1.92 7.20
CA ILE A 94 14.83 1.34 5.86
C ILE A 94 13.52 0.84 5.25
N LEU A 95 12.68 0.15 6.01
CA LEU A 95 11.35 -0.28 5.56
C LEU A 95 10.45 0.90 5.24
N PHE A 96 10.41 1.89 6.11
CA PHE A 96 9.71 3.15 5.87
C PHE A 96 10.14 3.80 4.54
N LEU A 97 11.45 3.89 4.31
CA LEU A 97 12.00 4.48 3.09
C LEU A 97 11.67 3.64 1.85
N HIS A 98 11.72 2.30 1.97
CA HIS A 98 11.34 1.38 0.89
C HIS A 98 9.88 1.58 0.49
N ASN A 99 8.95 1.53 1.44
CA ASN A 99 7.51 1.69 1.19
C ASN A 99 7.16 3.09 0.67
N THR A 100 7.85 4.11 1.18
CA THR A 100 7.75 5.49 0.69
C THR A 100 8.19 5.60 -0.77
N ARG A 101 9.35 5.03 -1.14
CA ARG A 101 9.85 5.05 -2.52
C ARG A 101 8.93 4.30 -3.47
N THR A 102 8.40 3.15 -3.06
CA THR A 102 7.44 2.36 -3.84
C THR A 102 6.17 3.19 -4.11
N THR A 103 5.64 3.86 -3.11
CA THR A 103 4.46 4.72 -3.25
C THR A 103 4.71 5.92 -4.17
N ILE A 104 5.90 6.54 -4.09
CA ILE A 104 6.31 7.61 -5.00
C ILE A 104 6.48 7.06 -6.43
N ALA A 105 7.02 5.86 -6.61
CA ALA A 105 7.15 5.24 -7.92
C ALA A 105 5.78 5.02 -8.59
N PHE A 106 4.75 4.64 -7.81
CA PHE A 106 3.38 4.54 -8.34
C PHE A 106 2.89 5.90 -8.86
N LEU A 107 3.13 7.00 -8.13
CA LEU A 107 2.81 8.34 -8.60
C LEU A 107 3.54 8.68 -9.90
N LEU A 108 4.88 8.56 -9.91
CA LEU A 108 5.70 8.98 -11.05
C LEU A 108 5.33 8.22 -12.32
N LEU A 109 5.19 6.90 -12.24
CA LEU A 109 4.78 6.08 -13.38
C LEU A 109 3.31 6.31 -13.76
N GLY A 110 2.47 6.58 -12.77
CA GLY A 110 1.09 7.00 -12.99
C GLY A 110 1.00 8.32 -13.75
N LEU A 111 1.77 9.32 -13.39
CA LEU A 111 1.82 10.61 -14.10
C LEU A 111 2.26 10.45 -15.57
N LEU A 112 3.27 9.61 -15.83
CA LEU A 112 3.77 9.35 -17.18
C LEU A 112 2.79 8.58 -18.07
N SER A 113 1.79 7.93 -17.49
CA SER A 113 0.90 7.00 -18.20
C SER A 113 -0.59 7.23 -17.92
N PHE A 114 -0.97 8.42 -17.48
CA PHE A 114 -2.35 8.72 -17.07
C PHE A 114 -2.91 7.66 -16.11
N SER A 115 -2.15 7.34 -15.08
CA SER A 115 -2.39 6.36 -14.01
C SER A 115 -2.22 4.88 -14.39
N THR A 116 -2.12 4.51 -15.65
CA THR A 116 -2.12 3.10 -16.08
C THR A 116 -0.96 2.30 -15.47
N LEU A 117 0.30 2.74 -15.65
CA LEU A 117 1.46 2.03 -15.11
C LEU A 117 1.51 2.05 -13.58
N GLY A 118 1.08 3.14 -12.96
CA GLY A 118 0.95 3.22 -11.51
C GLY A 118 -0.02 2.18 -10.95
N LEU A 119 -1.18 2.00 -11.61
CA LEU A 119 -2.15 0.96 -11.24
C LEU A 119 -1.63 -0.45 -11.48
N VAL A 120 -0.89 -0.69 -12.57
CA VAL A 120 -0.26 -2.01 -12.83
C VAL A 120 0.72 -2.38 -11.72
N LEU A 121 1.56 -1.44 -11.30
CA LEU A 121 2.47 -1.66 -10.16
C LEU A 121 1.73 -1.89 -8.86
N PHE A 122 0.68 -1.12 -8.60
CA PHE A 122 -0.17 -1.30 -7.42
C PHE A 122 -0.83 -2.68 -7.40
N ILE A 123 -1.41 -3.14 -8.53
CA ILE A 123 -2.01 -4.47 -8.67
C ILE A 123 -0.96 -5.56 -8.41
N GLY A 124 0.25 -5.40 -8.95
CA GLY A 124 1.36 -6.32 -8.68
C GLY A 124 1.73 -6.37 -7.19
N ASN A 125 1.83 -5.22 -6.55
CA ASN A 125 2.11 -5.12 -5.11
C ASN A 125 1.02 -5.78 -4.26
N MET A 126 -0.26 -5.54 -4.54
CA MET A 126 -1.38 -6.21 -3.86
C MET A 126 -1.41 -7.71 -4.15
N GLY A 127 -1.01 -8.12 -5.36
CA GLY A 127 -0.88 -9.52 -5.73
C GLY A 127 0.17 -10.27 -4.90
N LEU A 128 1.25 -9.61 -4.47
CA LEU A 128 2.25 -10.23 -3.59
C LEU A 128 1.64 -10.71 -2.27
N VAL A 129 0.71 -9.96 -1.68
CA VAL A 129 0.02 -10.37 -0.45
C VAL A 129 -0.72 -11.70 -0.65
N GLY A 130 -1.53 -11.80 -1.72
CA GLY A 130 -2.22 -13.03 -2.06
C GLY A 130 -1.27 -14.18 -2.43
N GLY A 131 -0.18 -13.86 -3.13
CA GLY A 131 0.87 -14.81 -3.50
C GLY A 131 1.54 -15.45 -2.30
N VAL A 132 1.91 -14.66 -1.30
CA VAL A 132 2.50 -15.16 -0.04
C VAL A 132 1.53 -16.06 0.70
N MET A 133 0.25 -15.70 0.78
CA MET A 133 -0.77 -16.55 1.39
C MET A 133 -0.97 -17.87 0.62
N GLY A 134 -0.92 -17.81 -0.72
CA GLY A 134 -0.98 -18.98 -1.57
C GLY A 134 0.22 -19.91 -1.36
N ALA A 135 1.43 -19.35 -1.33
CA ALA A 135 2.66 -20.10 -1.06
C ALA A 135 2.62 -20.77 0.32
N ALA A 136 2.20 -20.05 1.35
CA ALA A 136 2.01 -20.62 2.69
C ALA A 136 1.05 -21.81 2.68
N SER A 137 -0.07 -21.70 1.94
CA SER A 137 -1.02 -22.80 1.78
C SER A 137 -0.40 -24.04 1.13
N LEU A 138 0.44 -23.87 0.10
CA LEU A 138 1.09 -24.97 -0.61
C LEU A 138 2.08 -25.76 0.27
N ILE A 139 2.72 -25.09 1.20
CA ILE A 139 3.62 -25.73 2.17
C ILE A 139 2.91 -26.16 3.46
N GLY A 140 1.57 -26.08 3.49
CA GLY A 140 0.71 -26.61 4.56
C GLY A 140 0.50 -25.70 5.75
N TYR A 141 0.79 -24.39 5.62
CA TYR A 141 0.40 -23.40 6.62
C TYR A 141 -1.01 -22.87 6.34
N SER A 142 -1.70 -22.50 7.40
CA SER A 142 -3.01 -21.86 7.26
C SER A 142 -2.84 -20.46 6.65
N PRO A 143 -3.42 -20.18 5.46
CA PRO A 143 -3.33 -18.84 4.86
C PRO A 143 -3.92 -17.76 5.77
N LEU A 144 -4.97 -18.09 6.51
CA LEU A 144 -5.61 -17.15 7.44
C LEU A 144 -4.70 -16.80 8.62
N ILE A 145 -4.02 -17.79 9.20
CA ILE A 145 -3.07 -17.56 10.30
C ILE A 145 -1.86 -16.78 9.78
N THR A 146 -1.33 -17.15 8.61
CA THR A 146 -0.23 -16.43 7.95
C THR A 146 -0.60 -14.97 7.69
N PHE A 147 -1.81 -14.70 7.21
CA PHE A 147 -2.29 -13.35 7.03
C PHE A 147 -2.44 -12.61 8.37
N ALA A 148 -3.09 -13.23 9.35
CA ALA A 148 -3.37 -12.59 10.63
C ALA A 148 -2.12 -12.27 11.45
N ALA A 149 -1.10 -13.12 11.42
CA ALA A 149 0.14 -12.93 12.17
C ALA A 149 1.21 -12.18 11.36
N GLY A 150 1.32 -12.48 10.06
CA GLY A 150 2.41 -11.99 9.22
C GLY A 150 2.11 -10.72 8.45
N VAL A 151 0.84 -10.48 8.07
CA VAL A 151 0.48 -9.32 7.23
C VAL A 151 -0.40 -8.32 7.96
N LEU A 152 -1.46 -8.77 8.63
CA LEU A 152 -2.49 -7.90 9.18
C LEU A 152 -1.97 -6.83 10.15
N PRO A 153 -1.02 -7.10 11.06
CA PRO A 153 -0.61 -6.13 12.08
C PRO A 153 -0.07 -4.82 11.50
N HIS A 154 0.87 -4.89 10.56
CA HIS A 154 1.41 -3.73 9.86
C HIS A 154 0.58 -3.37 8.62
N GLY A 155 0.00 -4.37 7.95
CA GLY A 155 -0.76 -4.21 6.72
C GLY A 155 -1.99 -3.31 6.85
N ILE A 156 -2.66 -3.24 8.01
CA ILE A 156 -3.75 -2.29 8.23
C ILE A 156 -3.29 -0.87 7.94
N PHE A 157 -2.09 -0.50 8.36
CA PHE A 157 -1.53 0.83 8.16
C PHE A 157 -0.92 0.99 6.77
N GLU A 158 -0.10 0.03 6.35
CA GLU A 158 0.59 0.06 5.06
C GLU A 158 -0.37 -0.01 3.88
N LEU A 159 -1.29 -0.99 3.85
CA LEU A 159 -2.25 -1.12 2.75
C LEU A 159 -3.18 0.10 2.69
N THR A 160 -3.61 0.62 3.85
CA THR A 160 -4.39 1.86 3.88
C THR A 160 -3.61 3.02 3.27
N ALA A 161 -2.33 3.20 3.62
CA ALA A 161 -1.48 4.25 3.08
C ALA A 161 -1.32 4.12 1.55
N VAL A 162 -1.01 2.92 1.07
CA VAL A 162 -0.78 2.64 -0.36
C VAL A 162 -2.08 2.80 -1.16
N ILE A 163 -3.22 2.35 -0.63
CA ILE A 163 -4.54 2.54 -1.27
C ILE A 163 -4.90 4.02 -1.37
N LEU A 164 -4.68 4.80 -0.32
CA LEU A 164 -4.93 6.24 -0.32
C LEU A 164 -4.07 6.97 -1.36
N ALA A 165 -2.77 6.71 -1.38
CA ALA A 165 -1.84 7.32 -2.33
C ALA A 165 -2.17 6.94 -3.78
N THR A 166 -2.52 5.67 -4.02
CA THR A 166 -2.89 5.17 -5.34
C THR A 166 -4.22 5.73 -5.80
N ALA A 167 -5.20 5.87 -4.92
CA ALA A 167 -6.48 6.47 -5.26
C ALA A 167 -6.32 7.96 -5.65
N ALA A 168 -5.49 8.69 -4.92
CA ALA A 168 -5.19 10.08 -5.26
C ALA A 168 -4.39 10.19 -6.59
N MET A 169 -3.46 9.29 -6.86
CA MET A 169 -2.76 9.18 -8.15
C MET A 169 -3.73 8.84 -9.29
N PHE A 170 -4.65 7.89 -9.06
CA PHE A 170 -5.66 7.50 -10.04
C PHE A 170 -6.60 8.68 -10.37
N ASP A 171 -7.00 9.45 -9.38
CA ASP A 171 -7.82 10.67 -9.55
C ASP A 171 -7.12 11.71 -10.43
N ILE A 172 -5.80 11.90 -10.28
CA ILE A 172 -5.01 12.77 -11.17
C ILE A 172 -5.17 12.32 -12.63
N GLY A 173 -4.95 11.01 -12.91
CA GLY A 173 -5.06 10.50 -14.27
C GLY A 173 -6.46 10.68 -14.86
N VAL A 174 -7.50 10.40 -14.08
CA VAL A 174 -8.90 10.61 -14.52
C VAL A 174 -9.16 12.08 -14.83
N LYS A 175 -8.72 13.01 -13.98
CA LYS A 175 -8.89 14.46 -14.20
C LYS A 175 -8.13 14.95 -15.43
N LEU A 176 -6.95 14.40 -15.74
CA LEU A 176 -6.16 14.78 -16.90
C LEU A 176 -6.76 14.32 -18.24
N VAL A 177 -7.44 13.16 -18.25
CA VAL A 177 -8.09 12.65 -19.48
C VAL A 177 -9.53 13.13 -19.64
N THR A 178 -10.11 13.73 -18.60
CA THR A 178 -11.48 14.26 -18.64
C THR A 178 -11.46 15.72 -19.12
N PRO A 179 -12.20 16.07 -20.17
CA PRO A 179 -12.25 17.46 -20.67
C PRO A 179 -12.65 18.45 -19.56
N GLN A 180 -11.85 19.49 -19.37
CA GLN A 180 -12.12 20.57 -18.43
C GLN A 180 -12.46 21.85 -19.24
N THR A 181 -13.63 22.43 -19.02
CA THR A 181 -14.10 23.60 -19.78
C THR A 181 -13.49 24.92 -19.30
N GLU A 182 -13.02 24.96 -18.04
CA GLU A 182 -12.59 26.24 -17.42
C GLU A 182 -11.12 26.24 -16.96
N LYS A 183 -10.40 25.13 -17.05
CA LYS A 183 -9.02 25.01 -16.56
C LYS A 183 -8.12 24.42 -17.61
N SER A 184 -6.90 24.91 -17.70
CA SER A 184 -5.84 24.29 -18.50
C SER A 184 -5.38 22.97 -17.86
N LEU A 185 -4.84 22.05 -18.67
CA LEU A 185 -4.29 20.79 -18.19
C LEU A 185 -3.19 20.99 -17.12
N GLY A 186 -2.37 22.05 -17.27
CA GLY A 186 -1.34 22.38 -16.28
C GLY A 186 -1.93 22.82 -14.94
N GLU A 187 -3.02 23.60 -14.94
CA GLU A 187 -3.70 23.97 -13.69
C GLU A 187 -4.36 22.76 -13.03
N VAL A 188 -4.99 21.87 -13.81
CA VAL A 188 -5.58 20.62 -13.29
C VAL A 188 -4.49 19.76 -12.64
N LEU A 189 -3.35 19.58 -13.32
CA LEU A 189 -2.23 18.81 -12.80
C LEU A 189 -1.68 19.39 -11.49
N LEU A 190 -1.42 20.70 -11.45
CA LEU A 190 -0.86 21.34 -10.25
C LEU A 190 -1.80 21.25 -9.04
N ILE A 191 -3.10 21.45 -9.24
CA ILE A 191 -4.10 21.35 -8.17
C ILE A 191 -4.16 19.90 -7.67
N SER A 192 -4.25 18.94 -8.58
CA SER A 192 -4.37 17.53 -8.21
C SER A 192 -3.09 16.97 -7.55
N LEU A 193 -1.91 17.45 -7.98
CA LEU A 193 -0.64 17.14 -7.29
C LEU A 193 -0.61 17.74 -5.88
N ALA A 194 -1.09 18.96 -5.68
CA ALA A 194 -1.19 19.55 -4.36
C ALA A 194 -2.09 18.72 -3.42
N ASP A 195 -3.22 18.21 -3.94
CA ASP A 195 -4.13 17.34 -3.21
C ASP A 195 -3.46 16.00 -2.88
N TRP A 196 -2.73 15.42 -3.85
CA TRP A 196 -1.94 14.21 -3.62
C TRP A 196 -0.89 14.42 -2.52
N PHE A 197 -0.12 15.51 -2.56
CA PHE A 197 0.88 15.83 -1.54
C PHE A 197 0.27 16.06 -0.16
N ARG A 198 -0.92 16.64 -0.07
CA ARG A 198 -1.64 16.78 1.22
C ARG A 198 -1.95 15.42 1.83
N VAL A 199 -2.52 14.51 1.04
CA VAL A 199 -2.82 13.14 1.49
C VAL A 199 -1.53 12.40 1.82
N PHE A 200 -0.51 12.53 0.97
CA PHE A 200 0.76 11.84 1.15
C PHE A 200 1.48 12.26 2.44
N ILE A 201 1.68 13.55 2.65
CA ILE A 201 2.36 14.06 3.84
C ILE A 201 1.47 13.91 5.08
N GLY A 202 0.17 14.12 4.94
CA GLY A 202 -0.75 14.17 6.06
C GLY A 202 -1.22 12.82 6.58
N LEU A 203 -1.30 11.83 5.72
CA LEU A 203 -1.83 10.51 6.08
C LEU A 203 -0.87 9.39 5.70
N VAL A 204 -0.39 9.37 4.45
CA VAL A 204 0.38 8.23 3.93
C VAL A 204 1.70 8.07 4.67
N LEU A 205 2.52 9.12 4.78
CA LEU A 205 3.80 9.04 5.50
C LEU A 205 3.64 8.64 6.98
N PRO A 206 2.74 9.22 7.77
CA PRO A 206 2.50 8.76 9.14
C PRO A 206 2.07 7.29 9.22
N LEU A 207 1.18 6.84 8.34
CA LEU A 207 0.73 5.45 8.31
C LEU A 207 1.87 4.49 7.95
N LEU A 208 2.71 4.84 6.95
CA LEU A 208 3.88 4.03 6.59
C LEU A 208 4.93 3.99 7.71
N ALA A 209 5.10 5.08 8.46
CA ALA A 209 6.01 5.10 9.61
C ALA A 209 5.51 4.16 10.72
N VAL A 210 4.22 4.17 11.03
CA VAL A 210 3.60 3.25 11.99
C VAL A 210 3.69 1.81 11.49
N ALA A 211 3.40 1.56 10.21
CA ALA A 211 3.53 0.23 9.61
C ALA A 211 4.95 -0.33 9.76
N ALA A 212 5.96 0.44 9.43
CA ALA A 212 7.36 0.02 9.53
C ALA A 212 7.78 -0.30 10.97
N LEU A 213 7.30 0.44 11.96
CA LEU A 213 7.54 0.13 13.38
C LEU A 213 6.87 -1.19 13.79
N ILE A 214 5.61 -1.38 13.39
CA ILE A 214 4.88 -2.61 13.71
C ILE A 214 5.53 -3.82 13.01
N GLU A 215 5.95 -3.66 11.76
CA GLU A 215 6.59 -4.73 10.99
C GLU A 215 7.89 -5.20 11.63
N VAL A 216 8.72 -4.29 12.14
CA VAL A 216 10.00 -4.64 12.78
C VAL A 216 9.81 -5.18 14.19
N TYR A 217 8.95 -4.58 15.01
CA TYR A 217 8.92 -4.87 16.44
C TYR A 217 7.76 -5.75 16.89
N VAL A 218 6.65 -5.77 16.16
CA VAL A 218 5.43 -6.50 16.56
C VAL A 218 5.20 -7.73 15.71
N THR A 219 5.30 -7.61 14.40
CA THR A 219 5.01 -8.71 13.46
C THR A 219 5.85 -9.96 13.73
N PRO A 220 7.18 -9.90 13.98
CA PRO A 220 7.97 -11.09 14.27
C PRO A 220 7.52 -11.83 15.52
N GLN A 221 7.08 -11.10 16.56
CA GLN A 221 6.58 -11.69 17.79
C GLN A 221 5.27 -12.45 17.56
N LEU A 222 4.38 -11.89 16.73
CA LEU A 222 3.11 -12.53 16.39
C LEU A 222 3.32 -13.78 15.51
N ILE A 223 4.30 -13.76 14.60
CA ILE A 223 4.66 -14.92 13.80
C ILE A 223 5.17 -16.06 14.71
N LYS A 224 6.07 -15.77 15.66
CA LYS A 224 6.55 -16.74 16.63
C LYS A 224 5.43 -17.34 17.48
N LEU A 225 4.46 -16.53 17.90
CA LEU A 225 3.29 -17.02 18.65
C LEU A 225 2.35 -17.86 17.79
N ALA A 226 2.17 -17.50 16.53
CA ALA A 226 1.29 -18.21 15.61
C ALA A 226 1.85 -19.56 15.14
N PHE A 227 3.16 -19.68 15.12
CA PHE A 227 3.89 -20.85 14.65
C PHE A 227 4.91 -21.33 15.70
N PRO A 228 4.44 -21.85 16.87
CA PRO A 228 5.31 -22.18 18.01
C PRO A 228 6.22 -23.41 17.81
N TYR A 229 6.09 -24.10 16.68
CA TYR A 229 6.89 -25.30 16.35
C TYR A 229 7.92 -25.03 15.25
N PHE A 230 8.35 -23.79 15.10
CA PHE A 230 9.51 -23.39 14.34
C PHE A 230 10.74 -23.33 15.22
#